data_7a2ddc05c5ef9ebaa8f11ca37bb12e44
#
_entry.id   7a2ddc05c5ef9ebaa8f11ca37bb12e44
#
_cell.length_a   1.000
_cell.length_b   1.000
_cell.length_c   1.000
_cell.angle_alpha   90.00
_cell.angle_beta   90.00
_cell.angle_gamma   90.00
#
_symmetry.space_group_name_H-M   'P 1'
#
loop_
_entity.id
_entity.type
_entity.pdbx_description
1 polymer ?
#
loop_
_entity_poly.entity_id
_entity_poly.type
_entity_poly.pdbx_seq_one_letter_code
_entity_poly.pdbx_strand_id
1 'polypeptide(L)'
;MTQSSHINRRFVLAKRPQGMPTREDIVLKEEDVPQPGKGQMLLRTLYLSLDPYMRGRMDDAESYSAPLEIGDVIVGGTVCRVEKSEHPDYQQGDLVLAYSGWQDYALSDGEGLQKLDADMSHPSYALGLLGMPGFTGYMGLTDIGNPQKGETVVVAAASGAVGSVVGQVAKIRGARIVGIAGGEDKCRYVTETLKFDACVDHKAADFAEQLKKACPQGIDVYFENVGGAVFDAVLPLLNSKARVPVCGVISQYNGQNSAFSEDRLPLLMGKILKKRLRVQGFIIFQDYGDRYPEFFKQMSQWLGEGKIQFREDIVDGLENAVEAFRGLLSGKNFGKLIVKVAG
;
A
#
# COMPACT_ATOMS: atom_id res chain seq x y z
N MET A 1 19.58 34.61 1.02
CA MET A 1 18.87 34.23 -0.21
C MET A 1 19.49 32.92 -0.67
N THR A 2 18.91 31.79 -0.27
CA THR A 2 19.33 30.49 -0.77
C THR A 2 18.84 30.37 -2.21
N GLN A 3 19.77 30.24 -3.17
CA GLN A 3 19.46 29.89 -4.55
C GLN A 3 18.62 28.60 -4.50
N SER A 4 17.34 28.70 -4.89
CA SER A 4 16.53 27.52 -5.15
C SER A 4 17.25 26.73 -6.24
N SER A 5 17.54 25.46 -6.00
CA SER A 5 18.14 24.57 -7.00
C SER A 5 17.25 24.60 -8.24
N HIS A 6 17.79 25.03 -9.38
CA HIS A 6 17.09 24.98 -10.67
C HIS A 6 17.05 23.55 -11.25
N ILE A 7 17.39 22.55 -10.45
CA ILE A 7 17.54 21.15 -10.85
C ILE A 7 16.35 20.35 -10.34
N ASN A 8 15.72 19.61 -11.24
CA ASN A 8 14.73 18.58 -10.97
C ASN A 8 15.42 17.21 -10.93
N ARG A 9 15.50 16.61 -9.76
CA ARG A 9 15.96 15.23 -9.59
C ARG A 9 14.79 14.29 -9.82
N ARG A 10 15.01 13.24 -10.62
CA ARG A 10 14.00 12.23 -10.89
C ARG A 10 14.60 10.84 -11.01
N PHE A 11 13.93 9.84 -10.47
CA PHE A 11 14.29 8.46 -10.67
C PHE A 11 13.55 7.87 -11.85
N VAL A 12 14.28 7.27 -12.77
CA VAL A 12 13.75 6.65 -13.98
C VAL A 12 14.10 5.17 -14.05
N LEU A 13 13.26 4.40 -14.73
CA LEU A 13 13.54 3.00 -15.03
C LEU A 13 14.62 2.93 -16.11
N ALA A 14 15.83 2.49 -15.76
CA ALA A 14 16.95 2.36 -16.70
C ALA A 14 16.97 0.98 -17.37
N LYS A 15 16.59 -0.05 -16.64
CA LYS A 15 16.42 -1.42 -17.13
C LYS A 15 15.39 -2.17 -16.28
N ARG A 16 14.81 -3.24 -16.81
CA ARG A 16 13.86 -4.07 -16.09
C ARG A 16 14.55 -4.92 -15.04
N PRO A 17 14.17 -4.83 -13.76
CA PRO A 17 14.81 -5.57 -12.68
C PRO A 17 14.65 -7.09 -12.84
N GLN A 18 15.71 -7.83 -12.61
CA GLN A 18 15.68 -9.29 -12.44
C GLN A 18 15.71 -9.61 -10.95
N GLY A 19 14.54 -9.83 -10.35
CA GLY A 19 14.43 -9.98 -8.91
C GLY A 19 14.25 -8.64 -8.17
N MET A 20 14.98 -8.46 -7.06
CA MET A 20 14.95 -7.23 -6.26
C MET A 20 15.54 -6.05 -7.07
N PRO A 21 14.82 -4.93 -7.24
CA PRO A 21 15.34 -3.76 -7.93
C PRO A 21 16.65 -3.23 -7.31
N THR A 22 17.52 -2.74 -8.16
CA THR A 22 18.84 -2.17 -7.77
C THR A 22 18.95 -0.71 -8.23
N ARG A 23 20.03 -0.04 -7.78
CA ARG A 23 20.36 1.31 -8.26
C ARG A 23 20.82 1.36 -9.72
N GLU A 24 21.06 0.21 -10.35
CA GLU A 24 21.30 0.12 -11.78
C GLU A 24 20.01 0.03 -12.59
N ASP A 25 18.94 -0.49 -11.97
CA ASP A 25 17.61 -0.60 -12.60
C ASP A 25 16.84 0.73 -12.50
N ILE A 26 17.03 1.43 -11.38
CA ILE A 26 16.37 2.69 -11.05
C ILE A 26 17.46 3.75 -10.85
N VAL A 27 17.64 4.62 -11.85
CA VAL A 27 18.73 5.60 -11.85
C VAL A 27 18.22 7.02 -11.60
N LEU A 28 19.01 7.80 -10.87
CA LEU A 28 18.76 9.23 -10.68
C LEU A 28 19.18 9.99 -11.94
N LYS A 29 18.30 10.84 -12.44
CA LYS A 29 18.58 11.86 -13.47
C LYS A 29 18.34 13.24 -12.91
N GLU A 30 19.13 14.18 -13.36
CA GLU A 30 19.03 15.59 -13.04
C GLU A 30 18.78 16.38 -14.32
N GLU A 31 17.77 17.23 -14.30
CA GLU A 31 17.36 18.07 -15.42
C GLU A 31 16.96 19.46 -14.90
N ASP A 32 16.82 20.43 -15.79
CA ASP A 32 16.28 21.74 -15.40
C ASP A 32 14.82 21.60 -14.93
N VAL A 33 14.44 22.42 -13.94
CA VAL A 33 13.04 22.49 -13.48
C VAL A 33 12.18 23.01 -14.64
N PRO A 34 11.16 22.25 -15.08
CA PRO A 34 10.33 22.66 -16.21
C PRO A 34 9.49 23.89 -15.87
N GLN A 35 9.09 24.66 -16.88
CA GLN A 35 8.20 25.80 -16.72
C GLN A 35 6.79 25.44 -17.19
N PRO A 36 5.73 25.78 -16.41
CA PRO A 36 4.36 25.53 -16.82
C PRO A 36 3.98 26.45 -18.00
N GLY A 37 3.32 25.89 -18.99
CA GLY A 37 2.64 26.62 -20.05
C GLY A 37 1.18 26.90 -19.70
N LYS A 38 0.47 27.56 -20.62
CA LYS A 38 -0.96 27.89 -20.46
C LYS A 38 -1.79 26.61 -20.14
N GLY A 39 -2.57 26.67 -19.07
CA GLY A 39 -3.37 25.53 -18.59
C GLY A 39 -2.58 24.50 -17.81
N GLN A 40 -1.33 24.78 -17.47
CA GLN A 40 -0.50 23.87 -16.68
C GLN A 40 -0.10 24.50 -15.35
N MET A 41 0.40 23.67 -14.46
CA MET A 41 1.03 24.06 -13.20
C MET A 41 2.30 23.27 -12.97
N LEU A 42 3.22 23.83 -12.20
CA LEU A 42 4.40 23.18 -11.67
C LEU A 42 4.10 22.72 -10.26
N LEU A 43 4.21 21.42 -10.05
CA LEU A 43 4.05 20.77 -8.74
C LEU A 43 5.44 20.53 -8.12
N ARG A 44 5.60 20.89 -6.85
CA ARG A 44 6.75 20.52 -6.03
C ARG A 44 6.35 19.37 -5.10
N THR A 45 7.03 18.25 -5.18
CA THR A 45 6.77 17.08 -4.34
C THR A 45 7.20 17.35 -2.90
N LEU A 46 6.27 17.18 -1.95
CA LEU A 46 6.54 17.22 -0.51
C LEU A 46 6.72 15.80 0.04
N TYR A 47 5.79 14.91 -0.30
CA TYR A 47 5.80 13.52 0.13
C TYR A 47 5.56 12.59 -1.05
N LEU A 48 6.31 11.50 -1.07
CA LEU A 48 6.18 10.42 -2.06
C LEU A 48 5.79 9.14 -1.34
N SER A 49 4.74 8.49 -1.80
CA SER A 49 4.33 7.15 -1.38
C SER A 49 5.25 6.10 -2.00
N LEU A 50 5.69 5.14 -1.19
CA LEU A 50 6.27 3.90 -1.70
C LEU A 50 5.27 2.75 -1.48
N ASP A 51 4.92 2.06 -2.56
CA ASP A 51 3.90 1.01 -2.57
C ASP A 51 4.37 -0.22 -3.37
N PRO A 52 4.06 -1.44 -2.92
CA PRO A 52 4.58 -2.67 -3.54
C PRO A 52 4.21 -2.83 -5.02
N TYR A 53 3.06 -2.30 -5.47
CA TYR A 53 2.60 -2.42 -6.86
C TYR A 53 3.59 -1.81 -7.87
N MET A 54 4.40 -0.85 -7.43
CA MET A 54 5.42 -0.19 -8.28
C MET A 54 6.41 -1.20 -8.84
N ARG A 55 6.68 -2.31 -8.10
CA ARG A 55 7.56 -3.37 -8.60
C ARG A 55 6.99 -4.05 -9.85
N GLY A 56 5.71 -4.38 -9.84
CA GLY A 56 5.04 -4.98 -11.00
C GLY A 56 4.98 -4.06 -12.22
N ARG A 57 4.96 -2.74 -12.01
CA ARG A 57 5.01 -1.75 -13.10
C ARG A 57 6.37 -1.70 -13.83
N MET A 58 7.42 -2.28 -13.27
CA MET A 58 8.76 -2.35 -13.87
C MET A 58 8.92 -3.57 -14.78
N ASP A 59 8.01 -4.55 -14.71
CA ASP A 59 8.04 -5.75 -15.56
C ASP A 59 7.30 -5.48 -16.88
N ASP A 60 7.78 -6.10 -17.96
CA ASP A 60 7.09 -6.11 -19.26
C ASP A 60 6.16 -7.32 -19.33
N ALA A 61 5.05 -7.22 -18.60
CA ALA A 61 4.08 -8.29 -18.46
C ALA A 61 2.66 -7.73 -18.43
N GLU A 62 1.69 -8.56 -18.82
CA GLU A 62 0.28 -8.23 -18.68
C GLU A 62 -0.07 -7.95 -17.22
N SER A 63 -0.72 -6.81 -16.98
CA SER A 63 -1.16 -6.36 -15.66
C SER A 63 -2.39 -5.48 -15.78
N TYR A 64 -2.99 -5.11 -14.63
CA TYR A 64 -4.11 -4.18 -14.56
C TYR A 64 -3.75 -2.73 -14.96
N SER A 65 -2.47 -2.44 -15.16
CA SER A 65 -1.95 -1.14 -15.65
C SER A 65 -0.81 -1.37 -16.61
N ALA A 66 -0.64 -0.49 -17.60
CA ALA A 66 0.47 -0.55 -18.54
C ALA A 66 1.83 -0.55 -17.81
N PRO A 67 2.82 -1.33 -18.29
CA PRO A 67 4.18 -1.29 -17.72
C PRO A 67 4.82 0.09 -17.94
N LEU A 68 5.84 0.39 -17.15
CA LEU A 68 6.71 1.55 -17.40
C LEU A 68 7.59 1.25 -18.62
N GLU A 69 7.82 2.26 -19.44
CA GLU A 69 8.83 2.18 -20.48
C GLU A 69 10.23 2.51 -19.90
N ILE A 70 11.26 2.04 -20.59
CA ILE A 70 12.64 2.41 -20.23
C ILE A 70 12.83 3.90 -20.44
N GLY A 71 13.24 4.61 -19.39
CA GLY A 71 13.38 6.06 -19.35
C GLY A 71 12.24 6.78 -18.64
N ASP A 72 11.11 6.11 -18.40
CA ASP A 72 9.99 6.71 -17.67
C ASP A 72 10.35 6.96 -16.20
N VAL A 73 9.77 8.01 -15.63
CA VAL A 73 9.83 8.28 -14.19
C VAL A 73 9.10 7.16 -13.45
N ILE A 74 9.72 6.64 -12.36
CA ILE A 74 9.07 5.62 -11.54
C ILE A 74 7.77 6.19 -10.98
N VAL A 75 6.67 5.47 -11.18
CA VAL A 75 5.33 5.87 -10.73
C VAL A 75 5.23 5.95 -9.21
N GLY A 76 4.36 6.83 -8.72
CA GLY A 76 4.06 6.92 -7.30
C GLY A 76 3.07 8.03 -7.00
N GLY A 77 2.21 7.80 -6.01
CA GLY A 77 1.36 8.83 -5.43
C GLY A 77 2.20 9.85 -4.67
N THR A 78 1.85 11.12 -4.79
CA THR A 78 2.59 12.23 -4.18
C THR A 78 1.64 13.24 -3.55
N VAL A 79 2.06 13.83 -2.45
CA VAL A 79 1.48 15.09 -1.98
C VAL A 79 2.41 16.20 -2.45
N CYS A 80 1.84 17.14 -3.21
CA CYS A 80 2.59 18.22 -3.82
C CYS A 80 2.01 19.57 -3.41
N ARG A 81 2.89 20.59 -3.48
CA ARG A 81 2.49 22.00 -3.44
C ARG A 81 2.57 22.57 -4.85
N VAL A 82 1.57 23.32 -5.26
CA VAL A 82 1.61 24.09 -6.51
C VAL A 82 2.66 25.20 -6.33
N GLU A 83 3.78 25.08 -7.06
CA GLU A 83 4.90 26.04 -7.02
C GLU A 83 4.65 27.25 -7.94
N LYS A 84 4.12 26.99 -9.15
CA LYS A 84 3.66 27.98 -10.13
C LYS A 84 2.42 27.48 -10.83
N SER A 85 1.51 28.37 -11.25
CA SER A 85 0.31 27.98 -11.96
C SER A 85 -0.04 28.94 -13.07
N GLU A 86 -0.33 28.40 -14.25
CA GLU A 86 -1.02 29.02 -15.38
C GLU A 86 -2.38 28.30 -15.63
N HIS A 87 -2.84 27.52 -14.63
CA HIS A 87 -4.10 26.79 -14.66
C HIS A 87 -5.22 27.58 -13.97
N PRO A 88 -6.45 27.64 -14.56
CA PRO A 88 -7.51 28.49 -14.01
C PRO A 88 -8.02 28.05 -12.63
N ASP A 89 -7.98 26.75 -12.31
CA ASP A 89 -8.59 26.19 -11.09
C ASP A 89 -7.58 25.96 -9.96
N TYR A 90 -6.27 26.16 -10.20
CA TYR A 90 -5.21 25.96 -9.20
C TYR A 90 -4.35 27.21 -9.06
N GLN A 91 -3.96 27.53 -7.83
CA GLN A 91 -3.10 28.68 -7.54
C GLN A 91 -1.84 28.25 -6.81
N GLN A 92 -0.82 29.09 -6.88
CA GLN A 92 0.41 28.90 -6.10
C GLN A 92 0.10 28.70 -4.61
N GLY A 93 0.68 27.69 -4.00
CA GLY A 93 0.47 27.33 -2.60
C GLY A 93 -0.58 26.25 -2.38
N ASP A 94 -1.46 25.98 -3.34
CA ASP A 94 -2.43 24.88 -3.22
C ASP A 94 -1.72 23.56 -2.91
N LEU A 95 -2.30 22.79 -1.99
CA LEU A 95 -1.85 21.44 -1.65
C LEU A 95 -2.68 20.42 -2.44
N VAL A 96 -2.02 19.49 -3.10
CA VAL A 96 -2.69 18.52 -3.98
C VAL A 96 -2.16 17.10 -3.78
N LEU A 97 -3.05 16.12 -3.86
CA LEU A 97 -2.71 14.73 -4.12
C LEU A 97 -2.56 14.56 -5.62
N ALA A 98 -1.43 13.99 -6.04
CA ALA A 98 -1.06 13.75 -7.43
C ALA A 98 -0.44 12.36 -7.60
N TYR A 99 -0.15 11.98 -8.83
CA TYR A 99 0.59 10.77 -9.20
C TYR A 99 1.82 11.13 -10.03
N SER A 100 2.57 12.14 -9.56
CA SER A 100 3.73 12.70 -10.28
C SER A 100 4.98 11.82 -10.27
N GLY A 101 4.98 10.72 -9.53
CA GLY A 101 6.11 9.79 -9.50
C GLY A 101 7.31 10.26 -8.66
N TRP A 102 8.44 9.57 -8.81
CA TRP A 102 9.63 9.78 -7.98
C TRP A 102 10.47 10.94 -8.51
N GLN A 103 10.07 12.15 -8.20
CA GLN A 103 10.77 13.36 -8.65
C GLN A 103 10.48 14.57 -7.75
N ASP A 104 11.39 15.56 -7.80
CA ASP A 104 11.23 16.79 -7.02
C ASP A 104 10.11 17.68 -7.58
N TYR A 105 10.01 17.79 -8.92
CA TYR A 105 9.05 18.64 -9.62
C TYR A 105 8.38 17.91 -10.77
N ALA A 106 7.13 18.22 -11.05
CA ALA A 106 6.38 17.72 -12.19
C ALA A 106 5.48 18.80 -12.78
N LEU A 107 5.25 18.75 -14.10
CA LEU A 107 4.16 19.50 -14.74
C LEU A 107 2.85 18.72 -14.61
N SER A 108 1.75 19.44 -14.47
CA SER A 108 0.41 18.89 -14.50
C SER A 108 -0.55 19.84 -15.20
N ASP A 109 -1.53 19.30 -15.89
CA ASP A 109 -2.67 19.99 -16.50
C ASP A 109 -3.94 19.93 -15.64
N GLY A 110 -3.83 19.42 -14.41
CA GLY A 110 -4.92 19.30 -13.46
C GLY A 110 -5.68 17.97 -13.54
N GLU A 111 -5.45 17.15 -14.56
CA GLU A 111 -6.12 15.84 -14.66
C GLU A 111 -5.68 14.90 -13.53
N GLY A 112 -6.67 14.27 -12.89
CA GLY A 112 -6.42 13.32 -11.80
C GLY A 112 -5.90 13.91 -10.49
N LEU A 113 -5.79 15.24 -10.38
CA LEU A 113 -5.42 15.90 -9.13
C LEU A 113 -6.62 15.98 -8.18
N GLN A 114 -6.32 15.84 -6.88
CA GLN A 114 -7.27 16.14 -5.82
C GLN A 114 -6.71 17.25 -4.93
N LYS A 115 -7.43 18.36 -4.81
CA LYS A 115 -7.07 19.38 -3.81
C LYS A 115 -7.21 18.82 -2.40
N LEU A 116 -6.22 19.08 -1.57
CA LEU A 116 -6.22 18.76 -0.16
C LEU A 116 -6.51 20.03 0.65
N ASP A 117 -7.00 19.85 1.87
CA ASP A 117 -7.17 20.95 2.80
C ASP A 117 -5.79 21.56 3.13
N ALA A 118 -5.66 22.87 2.96
CA ALA A 118 -4.41 23.58 3.23
C ALA A 118 -3.98 23.49 4.71
N ASP A 119 -4.96 23.35 5.62
CA ASP A 119 -4.75 23.24 7.06
C ASP A 119 -4.65 21.79 7.56
N MET A 120 -4.56 20.82 6.63
CA MET A 120 -4.44 19.41 6.98
C MET A 120 -3.17 19.15 7.80
N SER A 121 -3.33 18.74 9.06
CA SER A 121 -2.21 18.54 10.01
C SER A 121 -1.21 17.47 9.57
N HIS A 122 -1.67 16.48 8.80
CA HIS A 122 -0.86 15.36 8.29
C HIS A 122 -1.18 15.13 6.81
N PRO A 123 -0.62 15.95 5.89
CA PRO A 123 -0.90 15.80 4.46
C PRO A 123 -0.52 14.45 3.88
N SER A 124 0.53 13.80 4.43
CA SER A 124 0.97 12.45 4.07
C SER A 124 -0.11 11.38 4.26
N TYR A 125 -1.11 11.61 5.13
CA TYR A 125 -2.23 10.67 5.29
C TYR A 125 -3.06 10.48 4.01
N ALA A 126 -3.04 11.45 3.10
CA ALA A 126 -3.61 11.30 1.75
C ALA A 126 -2.92 10.21 0.91
N LEU A 127 -1.68 9.81 1.29
CA LEU A 127 -0.94 8.70 0.66
C LEU A 127 -1.08 7.37 1.41
N GLY A 128 -1.77 7.36 2.53
CA GLY A 128 -1.89 6.21 3.42
C GLY A 128 -3.30 5.97 3.90
N LEU A 129 -3.57 6.37 5.14
CA LEU A 129 -4.85 6.13 5.83
C LEU A 129 -6.06 6.68 5.07
N LEU A 130 -5.97 7.90 4.56
CA LEU A 130 -7.04 8.59 3.84
C LEU A 130 -6.90 8.47 2.32
N GLY A 131 -5.90 7.72 1.83
CA GLY A 131 -5.61 7.50 0.43
C GLY A 131 -5.84 6.06 -0.02
N MET A 132 -5.15 5.69 -1.11
CA MET A 132 -5.29 4.40 -1.76
C MET A 132 -5.14 3.20 -0.81
N PRO A 133 -4.13 3.10 0.08
CA PRO A 133 -3.98 1.95 0.97
C PRO A 133 -5.12 1.81 1.98
N GLY A 134 -5.56 2.91 2.60
CA GLY A 134 -6.68 2.89 3.53
C GLY A 134 -7.99 2.52 2.83
N PHE A 135 -8.23 3.07 1.65
CA PHE A 135 -9.38 2.75 0.82
C PHE A 135 -9.40 1.28 0.41
N THR A 136 -8.24 0.74 0.01
CA THR A 136 -8.07 -0.69 -0.33
C THR A 136 -8.43 -1.59 0.86
N GLY A 137 -7.90 -1.31 2.04
CA GLY A 137 -8.19 -2.07 3.25
C GLY A 137 -9.66 -2.01 3.65
N TYR A 138 -10.25 -0.81 3.57
CA TYR A 138 -11.65 -0.59 3.91
C TYR A 138 -12.59 -1.35 2.96
N MET A 139 -12.45 -1.17 1.64
CA MET A 139 -13.36 -1.79 0.66
C MET A 139 -13.18 -3.29 0.57
N GLY A 140 -11.94 -3.78 0.47
CA GLY A 140 -11.68 -5.21 0.41
C GLY A 140 -12.22 -5.95 1.63
N LEU A 141 -12.13 -5.33 2.82
CA LEU A 141 -12.70 -5.91 4.03
C LEU A 141 -14.23 -5.80 4.06
N THR A 142 -14.77 -4.60 3.81
CA THR A 142 -16.20 -4.33 4.07
C THR A 142 -17.13 -4.90 3.01
N ASP A 143 -16.65 -5.01 1.77
CA ASP A 143 -17.43 -5.50 0.64
C ASP A 143 -17.17 -6.99 0.35
N ILE A 144 -15.90 -7.38 0.15
CA ILE A 144 -15.54 -8.77 -0.19
C ILE A 144 -15.49 -9.63 1.08
N GLY A 145 -14.74 -9.19 2.09
CA GLY A 145 -14.59 -9.89 3.37
C GLY A 145 -15.88 -9.94 4.17
N ASN A 146 -16.56 -8.82 4.25
CA ASN A 146 -17.84 -8.61 4.94
C ASN A 146 -17.95 -9.37 6.27
N PRO A 147 -17.02 -9.14 7.22
CA PRO A 147 -16.98 -9.87 8.47
C PRO A 147 -18.23 -9.59 9.30
N GLN A 148 -18.76 -10.65 9.91
CA GLN A 148 -19.87 -10.59 10.83
C GLN A 148 -19.35 -10.55 12.28
N LYS A 149 -20.16 -10.03 13.20
CA LYS A 149 -19.83 -9.99 14.62
C LYS A 149 -19.49 -11.41 15.12
N GLY A 150 -18.34 -11.54 15.81
CA GLY A 150 -17.84 -12.79 16.37
C GLY A 150 -17.07 -13.68 15.39
N GLU A 151 -17.04 -13.37 14.10
CA GLU A 151 -16.18 -14.08 13.14
C GLU A 151 -14.69 -13.75 13.37
N THR A 152 -13.83 -14.65 12.97
CA THR A 152 -12.37 -14.47 13.03
C THR A 152 -11.85 -13.93 11.70
N VAL A 153 -11.25 -12.74 11.73
CA VAL A 153 -10.53 -12.13 10.61
C VAL A 153 -9.04 -12.27 10.83
N VAL A 154 -8.33 -12.78 9.84
CA VAL A 154 -6.86 -12.80 9.81
C VAL A 154 -6.38 -11.86 8.71
N VAL A 155 -5.37 -11.06 8.98
CA VAL A 155 -4.78 -10.16 8.00
C VAL A 155 -3.26 -10.33 7.93
N ALA A 156 -2.76 -10.55 6.72
CA ALA A 156 -1.33 -10.58 6.44
C ALA A 156 -0.76 -9.15 6.34
N ALA A 157 0.52 -8.98 6.68
CA ALA A 157 1.19 -7.68 6.79
C ALA A 157 0.43 -6.69 7.71
N ALA A 158 0.01 -7.18 8.88
CA ALA A 158 -0.90 -6.50 9.81
C ALA A 158 -0.41 -5.13 10.31
N SER A 159 0.89 -4.89 10.35
CA SER A 159 1.48 -3.59 10.72
C SER A 159 1.65 -2.62 9.56
N GLY A 160 1.34 -3.04 8.32
CA GLY A 160 1.50 -2.24 7.10
C GLY A 160 0.33 -1.29 6.84
N ALA A 161 0.44 -0.51 5.76
CA ALA A 161 -0.52 0.54 5.41
C ALA A 161 -1.95 0.02 5.22
N VAL A 162 -2.13 -1.12 4.55
CA VAL A 162 -3.43 -1.78 4.33
C VAL A 162 -3.84 -2.60 5.54
N GLY A 163 -2.94 -3.48 6.02
CA GLY A 163 -3.26 -4.45 7.07
C GLY A 163 -3.67 -3.82 8.40
N SER A 164 -3.06 -2.69 8.76
CA SER A 164 -3.42 -1.95 9.99
C SER A 164 -4.84 -1.38 9.94
N VAL A 165 -5.28 -0.94 8.77
CA VAL A 165 -6.65 -0.45 8.55
C VAL A 165 -7.64 -1.61 8.60
N VAL A 166 -7.35 -2.70 7.86
CA VAL A 166 -8.21 -3.91 7.82
C VAL A 166 -8.57 -4.40 9.22
N GLY A 167 -7.56 -4.59 10.08
CA GLY A 167 -7.82 -5.15 11.40
C GLY A 167 -8.61 -4.21 12.30
N GLN A 168 -8.31 -2.92 12.29
CA GLN A 168 -9.05 -1.95 13.11
C GLN A 168 -10.51 -1.80 12.64
N VAL A 169 -10.76 -1.76 11.33
CA VAL A 169 -12.13 -1.73 10.79
C VAL A 169 -12.88 -3.01 11.11
N ALA A 170 -12.23 -4.18 11.02
CA ALA A 170 -12.85 -5.45 11.42
C ALA A 170 -13.22 -5.46 12.90
N LYS A 171 -12.36 -4.90 13.77
CA LYS A 171 -12.65 -4.75 15.21
C LYS A 171 -13.85 -3.82 15.46
N ILE A 172 -13.94 -2.70 14.76
CA ILE A 172 -15.10 -1.79 14.84
C ILE A 172 -16.38 -2.54 14.46
N ARG A 173 -16.31 -3.50 13.53
CA ARG A 173 -17.44 -4.39 13.16
C ARG A 173 -17.70 -5.52 14.14
N GLY A 174 -16.92 -5.66 15.21
CA GLY A 174 -17.09 -6.65 16.25
C GLY A 174 -16.54 -8.05 15.93
N ALA A 175 -15.64 -8.16 14.95
CA ALA A 175 -14.92 -9.38 14.65
C ALA A 175 -13.73 -9.58 15.62
N ARG A 176 -13.30 -10.83 15.79
CA ARG A 176 -12.03 -11.20 16.40
C ARG A 176 -10.91 -11.02 15.35
N ILE A 177 -9.81 -10.36 15.73
CA ILE A 177 -8.74 -10.00 14.80
C ILE A 177 -7.43 -10.66 15.16
N VAL A 178 -6.84 -11.37 14.21
CA VAL A 178 -5.49 -11.93 14.32
C VAL A 178 -4.61 -11.33 13.23
N GLY A 179 -3.52 -10.69 13.62
CA GLY A 179 -2.53 -10.15 12.71
C GLY A 179 -1.43 -11.16 12.39
N ILE A 180 -0.86 -11.08 11.18
CA ILE A 180 0.39 -11.72 10.82
C ILE A 180 1.37 -10.62 10.46
N ALA A 181 2.51 -10.55 11.15
CA ALA A 181 3.53 -9.54 10.94
C ALA A 181 4.94 -10.16 11.00
N GLY A 182 5.98 -9.40 10.70
CA GLY A 182 7.36 -9.90 10.72
C GLY A 182 8.18 -9.29 11.84
N GLY A 183 8.39 -10.03 12.91
CA GLY A 183 9.17 -9.67 14.07
C GLY A 183 8.34 -9.22 15.27
N GLU A 184 8.92 -9.39 16.46
CA GLU A 184 8.26 -9.17 17.75
C GLU A 184 7.75 -7.73 17.92
N ASP A 185 8.55 -6.72 17.53
CA ASP A 185 8.16 -5.31 17.68
C ASP A 185 6.90 -4.96 16.87
N LYS A 186 6.78 -5.50 15.65
CA LYS A 186 5.57 -5.32 14.83
C LYS A 186 4.38 -6.03 15.44
N CYS A 187 4.56 -7.25 15.96
CA CYS A 187 3.49 -7.98 16.63
C CYS A 187 3.03 -7.25 17.89
N ARG A 188 3.95 -6.70 18.67
CA ARG A 188 3.64 -5.88 19.86
C ARG A 188 2.84 -4.63 19.49
N TYR A 189 3.27 -3.90 18.47
CA TYR A 189 2.52 -2.75 17.96
C TYR A 189 1.09 -3.12 17.53
N VAL A 190 0.95 -4.22 16.80
CA VAL A 190 -0.35 -4.71 16.34
C VAL A 190 -1.29 -5.04 17.49
N THR A 191 -0.78 -5.66 18.56
CA THR A 191 -1.61 -6.02 19.74
C THR A 191 -1.80 -4.86 20.70
N GLU A 192 -0.73 -4.14 21.05
CA GLU A 192 -0.78 -3.12 22.09
C GLU A 192 -1.31 -1.76 21.58
N THR A 193 -0.96 -1.36 20.35
CA THR A 193 -1.39 -0.07 19.79
C THR A 193 -2.64 -0.22 18.94
N LEU A 194 -2.65 -1.12 17.96
CA LEU A 194 -3.80 -1.33 17.08
C LEU A 194 -4.91 -2.16 17.75
N LYS A 195 -4.64 -2.73 18.91
CA LYS A 195 -5.60 -3.49 19.74
C LYS A 195 -6.16 -4.73 19.07
N PHE A 196 -5.38 -5.40 18.20
CA PHE A 196 -5.75 -6.72 17.69
C PHE A 196 -5.77 -7.75 18.84
N ASP A 197 -6.57 -8.78 18.70
CA ASP A 197 -6.73 -9.81 19.75
C ASP A 197 -5.50 -10.73 19.84
N ALA A 198 -4.76 -10.89 18.73
CA ALA A 198 -3.49 -11.59 18.67
C ALA A 198 -2.67 -11.12 17.46
N CYS A 199 -1.35 -11.35 17.50
CA CYS A 199 -0.48 -11.23 16.33
C CYS A 199 0.54 -12.38 16.35
N VAL A 200 0.83 -12.93 15.16
CA VAL A 200 1.76 -14.04 14.99
C VAL A 200 2.92 -13.60 14.11
N ASP A 201 4.14 -13.90 14.55
CA ASP A 201 5.34 -13.62 13.76
C ASP A 201 5.56 -14.69 12.68
N HIS A 202 5.40 -14.32 11.41
CA HIS A 202 5.61 -15.24 10.29
C HIS A 202 7.07 -15.70 10.11
N LYS A 203 8.02 -15.10 10.84
CA LYS A 203 9.44 -15.49 10.83
C LYS A 203 9.75 -16.57 11.88
N ALA A 204 8.83 -16.84 12.79
CA ALA A 204 9.00 -17.88 13.81
C ALA A 204 9.01 -19.28 13.16
N ALA A 205 9.88 -20.16 13.65
CA ALA A 205 10.01 -21.51 13.10
C ALA A 205 8.70 -22.34 13.24
N ASP A 206 7.90 -22.05 14.27
CA ASP A 206 6.62 -22.69 14.56
C ASP A 206 5.41 -21.82 14.18
N PHE A 207 5.58 -20.90 13.18
CA PHE A 207 4.56 -19.97 12.75
C PHE A 207 3.19 -20.61 12.52
N ALA A 208 3.12 -21.71 11.77
CA ALA A 208 1.87 -22.40 11.46
C ALA A 208 1.14 -22.90 12.72
N GLU A 209 1.87 -23.41 13.69
CA GLU A 209 1.31 -23.87 14.97
C GLU A 209 0.84 -22.69 15.83
N GLN A 210 1.59 -21.59 15.85
CA GLN A 210 1.17 -20.36 16.54
C GLN A 210 -0.11 -19.79 15.92
N LEU A 211 -0.20 -19.74 14.57
CA LEU A 211 -1.38 -19.26 13.88
C LEU A 211 -2.61 -20.14 14.18
N LYS A 212 -2.43 -21.47 14.20
CA LYS A 212 -3.49 -22.41 14.57
C LYS A 212 -3.99 -22.17 16.00
N LYS A 213 -3.08 -21.94 16.96
CA LYS A 213 -3.42 -21.59 18.35
C LYS A 213 -4.14 -20.25 18.46
N ALA A 214 -3.73 -19.24 17.67
CA ALA A 214 -4.36 -17.94 17.64
C ALA A 214 -5.78 -17.96 17.04
N CYS A 215 -6.08 -18.96 16.19
CA CYS A 215 -7.36 -19.14 15.50
C CYS A 215 -8.06 -20.46 15.91
N PRO A 216 -8.44 -20.66 17.20
CA PRO A 216 -8.95 -21.95 17.67
C PRO A 216 -10.29 -22.34 17.04
N GLN A 217 -11.06 -21.37 16.51
CA GLN A 217 -12.33 -21.60 15.81
C GLN A 217 -12.19 -21.55 14.28
N GLY A 218 -10.95 -21.51 13.76
CA GLY A 218 -10.67 -21.33 12.34
C GLY A 218 -10.74 -19.87 11.90
N ILE A 219 -10.74 -19.64 10.58
CA ILE A 219 -10.65 -18.33 9.94
C ILE A 219 -11.86 -18.15 9.03
N ASP A 220 -12.64 -17.08 9.25
CA ASP A 220 -13.82 -16.76 8.46
C ASP A 220 -13.51 -15.76 7.35
N VAL A 221 -12.58 -14.83 7.59
CA VAL A 221 -12.05 -13.89 6.59
C VAL A 221 -10.54 -13.88 6.67
N TYR A 222 -9.88 -14.05 5.53
CA TYR A 222 -8.45 -13.86 5.39
C TYR A 222 -8.15 -12.77 4.38
N PHE A 223 -7.61 -11.65 4.84
CA PHE A 223 -7.21 -10.55 3.96
C PHE A 223 -5.78 -10.77 3.47
N GLU A 224 -5.66 -11.09 2.18
CA GLU A 224 -4.41 -11.50 1.57
C GLU A 224 -3.62 -10.32 1.02
N ASN A 225 -2.40 -10.13 1.55
CA ASN A 225 -1.44 -9.12 1.11
C ASN A 225 -0.08 -9.73 0.72
N VAL A 226 0.19 -11.01 1.04
CA VAL A 226 1.55 -11.56 1.04
C VAL A 226 1.72 -12.76 0.12
N GLY A 227 0.83 -13.75 0.19
CA GLY A 227 0.96 -15.01 -0.54
C GLY A 227 2.00 -15.97 0.06
N GLY A 228 2.46 -16.94 -0.72
CA GLY A 228 3.52 -17.86 -0.37
C GLY A 228 3.30 -18.63 0.94
N ALA A 229 4.36 -18.78 1.74
CA ALA A 229 4.32 -19.54 2.99
C ALA A 229 3.28 -19.03 4.00
N VAL A 230 2.93 -17.74 3.96
CA VAL A 230 1.87 -17.17 4.82
C VAL A 230 0.52 -17.74 4.42
N PHE A 231 0.20 -17.73 3.12
CA PHE A 231 -1.05 -18.32 2.62
C PHE A 231 -1.11 -19.82 2.87
N ASP A 232 0.02 -20.52 2.74
CA ASP A 232 0.11 -21.96 3.01
C ASP A 232 -0.28 -22.32 4.44
N ALA A 233 0.12 -21.51 5.41
CA ALA A 233 -0.24 -21.70 6.83
C ALA A 233 -1.72 -21.35 7.10
N VAL A 234 -2.28 -20.37 6.38
CA VAL A 234 -3.67 -19.93 6.52
C VAL A 234 -4.65 -20.92 5.90
N LEU A 235 -4.36 -21.44 4.69
CA LEU A 235 -5.28 -22.25 3.89
C LEU A 235 -5.91 -23.45 4.63
N PRO A 236 -5.18 -24.21 5.47
CA PRO A 236 -5.76 -25.30 6.27
C PRO A 236 -6.81 -24.84 7.30
N LEU A 237 -6.67 -23.60 7.81
CA LEU A 237 -7.46 -23.04 8.89
C LEU A 237 -8.75 -22.35 8.43
N LEU A 238 -8.92 -22.12 7.12
CA LEU A 238 -10.11 -21.47 6.57
C LEU A 238 -11.38 -22.28 6.89
N ASN A 239 -12.38 -21.59 7.42
CA ASN A 239 -13.70 -22.17 7.69
C ASN A 239 -14.50 -22.42 6.38
N SER A 240 -15.58 -23.19 6.49
CA SER A 240 -16.53 -23.31 5.38
C SER A 240 -17.15 -21.95 5.08
N LYS A 241 -17.19 -21.58 3.77
CA LYS A 241 -17.67 -20.28 3.28
C LYS A 241 -16.77 -19.09 3.69
N ALA A 242 -15.51 -19.34 4.07
CA ALA A 242 -14.58 -18.26 4.32
C ALA A 242 -14.38 -17.38 3.07
N ARG A 243 -14.09 -16.09 3.29
CA ARG A 243 -13.89 -15.09 2.27
C ARG A 243 -12.42 -14.66 2.28
N VAL A 244 -11.85 -14.59 1.07
CA VAL A 244 -10.44 -14.23 0.87
C VAL A 244 -10.37 -13.08 -0.13
N PRO A 245 -10.47 -11.81 0.33
CA PRO A 245 -10.10 -10.67 -0.51
C PRO A 245 -8.60 -10.73 -0.80
N VAL A 246 -8.25 -10.79 -2.09
CA VAL A 246 -6.87 -10.84 -2.57
C VAL A 246 -6.48 -9.43 -3.01
N CYS A 247 -5.77 -8.72 -2.13
CA CYS A 247 -5.28 -7.37 -2.35
C CYS A 247 -3.90 -7.36 -3.03
N GLY A 248 -3.05 -8.32 -2.68
CA GLY A 248 -1.69 -8.40 -3.20
C GLY A 248 -0.96 -9.65 -2.74
N VAL A 249 0.14 -9.95 -3.41
CA VAL A 249 0.98 -11.13 -3.15
C VAL A 249 2.46 -10.71 -3.15
N ILE A 250 2.83 -9.79 -2.25
CA ILE A 250 4.14 -9.12 -2.23
C ILE A 250 5.32 -10.09 -2.21
N SER A 251 5.17 -11.28 -1.63
CA SER A 251 6.22 -12.31 -1.62
C SER A 251 6.60 -12.80 -3.02
N GLN A 252 5.75 -12.54 -4.02
CA GLN A 252 5.94 -13.01 -5.40
C GLN A 252 6.45 -11.92 -6.34
N TYR A 253 6.45 -10.63 -5.94
CA TYR A 253 6.72 -9.51 -6.84
C TYR A 253 8.16 -9.46 -7.39
N ASN A 254 9.12 -10.05 -6.70
CA ASN A 254 10.50 -10.12 -7.18
C ASN A 254 10.80 -11.34 -8.08
N GLY A 255 9.79 -11.92 -8.73
CA GLY A 255 9.99 -13.04 -9.66
C GLY A 255 10.45 -14.35 -8.99
N GLN A 256 10.34 -14.47 -7.67
CA GLN A 256 10.68 -15.69 -6.93
C GLN A 256 9.69 -16.83 -7.19
N ASN A 257 8.77 -16.64 -8.12
CA ASN A 257 7.73 -17.61 -8.50
C ASN A 257 8.25 -18.86 -9.20
N SER A 258 9.45 -18.81 -9.77
CA SER A 258 10.09 -19.98 -10.39
C SER A 258 10.54 -21.05 -9.39
N ALA A 259 10.46 -20.77 -8.09
CA ALA A 259 10.87 -21.68 -7.03
C ALA A 259 9.71 -22.47 -6.38
N PHE A 260 8.48 -22.40 -6.92
CA PHE A 260 7.44 -23.35 -6.51
C PHE A 260 7.77 -24.73 -7.09
N SER A 261 8.48 -25.51 -6.28
CA SER A 261 8.81 -26.90 -6.63
C SER A 261 7.59 -27.83 -6.70
N GLU A 262 6.42 -27.35 -6.23
CA GLU A 262 5.17 -28.10 -6.21
C GLU A 262 4.02 -27.25 -6.75
N ASP A 263 3.25 -27.79 -7.69
CA ASP A 263 1.98 -27.24 -8.13
C ASP A 263 0.93 -27.38 -7.03
N ARG A 264 0.60 -26.26 -6.38
CA ARG A 264 -0.41 -26.20 -5.30
C ARG A 264 -1.82 -25.86 -5.78
N LEU A 265 -2.00 -25.61 -7.07
CA LEU A 265 -3.30 -25.29 -7.64
C LEU A 265 -4.35 -26.40 -7.37
N PRO A 266 -4.06 -27.69 -7.53
CA PRO A 266 -5.03 -28.74 -7.22
C PRO A 266 -5.47 -28.75 -5.76
N LEU A 267 -4.55 -28.48 -4.82
CA LEU A 267 -4.85 -28.34 -3.40
C LEU A 267 -5.80 -27.17 -3.13
N LEU A 268 -5.50 -26.00 -3.71
CA LEU A 268 -6.32 -24.79 -3.56
C LEU A 268 -7.72 -25.01 -4.14
N MET A 269 -7.83 -25.54 -5.37
CA MET A 269 -9.11 -25.83 -6.01
C MET A 269 -9.94 -26.83 -5.21
N GLY A 270 -9.29 -27.86 -4.66
CA GLY A 270 -9.93 -28.84 -3.78
C GLY A 270 -10.45 -28.20 -2.47
N LYS A 271 -9.73 -27.24 -1.92
CA LYS A 271 -10.18 -26.49 -0.72
C LYS A 271 -11.33 -25.52 -1.06
N ILE A 272 -11.24 -24.80 -2.17
CA ILE A 272 -12.32 -23.90 -2.64
C ILE A 272 -13.62 -24.70 -2.78
N LEU A 273 -13.59 -25.87 -3.47
CA LEU A 273 -14.76 -26.71 -3.64
C LEU A 273 -15.32 -27.23 -2.32
N LYS A 274 -14.48 -27.91 -1.53
CA LYS A 274 -14.92 -28.59 -0.30
C LYS A 274 -15.39 -27.63 0.77
N LYS A 275 -14.72 -26.50 0.93
CA LYS A 275 -15.05 -25.45 1.91
C LYS A 275 -15.98 -24.38 1.34
N ARG A 276 -16.28 -24.40 0.04
CA ARG A 276 -17.09 -23.38 -0.66
C ARG A 276 -16.55 -21.98 -0.40
N LEU A 277 -15.22 -21.83 -0.56
CA LEU A 277 -14.53 -20.56 -0.32
C LEU A 277 -14.90 -19.54 -1.39
N ARG A 278 -14.95 -18.27 -1.01
CA ARG A 278 -14.97 -17.13 -1.94
C ARG A 278 -13.58 -16.51 -1.94
N VAL A 279 -12.86 -16.67 -3.03
CA VAL A 279 -11.54 -16.03 -3.26
C VAL A 279 -11.74 -14.99 -4.36
N GLN A 280 -11.44 -13.71 -4.08
CA GLN A 280 -11.76 -12.62 -5.01
C GLN A 280 -10.63 -11.59 -5.01
N GLY A 281 -10.01 -11.38 -6.19
CA GLY A 281 -9.14 -10.24 -6.46
C GLY A 281 -9.94 -8.96 -6.68
N PHE A 282 -9.31 -7.81 -6.49
CA PHE A 282 -9.90 -6.51 -6.77
C PHE A 282 -8.82 -5.46 -7.01
N ILE A 283 -9.15 -4.45 -7.81
CA ILE A 283 -8.32 -3.27 -8.05
C ILE A 283 -9.09 -2.04 -7.60
N ILE A 284 -8.60 -1.39 -6.56
CA ILE A 284 -9.39 -0.46 -5.74
C ILE A 284 -10.08 0.65 -6.54
N PHE A 285 -9.40 1.34 -7.44
CA PHE A 285 -10.01 2.44 -8.18
C PHE A 285 -10.85 1.97 -9.37
N GLN A 286 -10.55 0.79 -9.95
CA GLN A 286 -11.34 0.23 -11.04
C GLN A 286 -12.68 -0.32 -10.54
N ASP A 287 -12.69 -0.96 -9.36
CA ASP A 287 -13.85 -1.63 -8.82
C ASP A 287 -14.68 -0.74 -7.88
N TYR A 288 -14.05 0.26 -7.23
CA TYR A 288 -14.68 1.01 -6.14
C TYR A 288 -14.44 2.52 -6.19
N GLY A 289 -13.86 3.08 -7.25
CA GLY A 289 -13.45 4.48 -7.31
C GLY A 289 -14.56 5.48 -6.96
N ASP A 290 -15.79 5.21 -7.37
CA ASP A 290 -16.99 5.98 -7.08
C ASP A 290 -17.39 6.00 -5.58
N ARG A 291 -16.90 5.03 -4.80
CA ARG A 291 -17.15 4.91 -3.36
C ARG A 291 -16.07 5.57 -2.48
N TYR A 292 -15.06 6.18 -3.10
CA TYR A 292 -14.01 6.87 -2.35
C TYR A 292 -14.56 7.98 -1.41
N PRO A 293 -15.54 8.83 -1.80
CA PRO A 293 -16.09 9.84 -0.89
C PRO A 293 -16.76 9.25 0.37
N GLU A 294 -17.44 8.10 0.23
CA GLU A 294 -18.03 7.38 1.36
C GLU A 294 -16.95 6.92 2.34
N PHE A 295 -15.93 6.27 1.81
CA PHE A 295 -14.77 5.83 2.59
C PHE A 295 -14.09 7.00 3.31
N PHE A 296 -13.74 8.07 2.56
CA PHE A 296 -13.03 9.22 3.09
C PHE A 296 -13.77 9.86 4.27
N LYS A 297 -15.07 10.06 4.13
CA LYS A 297 -15.94 10.58 5.20
C LYS A 297 -15.89 9.70 6.44
N GLN A 298 -16.07 8.38 6.26
CA GLN A 298 -16.12 7.44 7.37
C GLN A 298 -14.76 7.31 8.08
N MET A 299 -13.68 7.23 7.30
CA MET A 299 -12.34 7.08 7.84
C MET A 299 -11.89 8.35 8.57
N SER A 300 -12.17 9.53 8.02
CA SER A 300 -11.90 10.83 8.67
C SER A 300 -12.64 10.96 9.98
N GLN A 301 -13.89 10.51 10.04
CA GLN A 301 -14.66 10.49 11.28
C GLN A 301 -14.00 9.60 12.33
N TRP A 302 -13.64 8.35 11.98
CA TRP A 302 -13.01 7.42 12.92
C TRP A 302 -11.62 7.88 13.37
N LEU A 303 -10.88 8.53 12.49
CA LEU A 303 -9.60 9.16 12.85
C LEU A 303 -9.81 10.27 13.87
N GLY A 304 -10.76 11.19 13.64
CA GLY A 304 -11.10 12.28 14.56
C GLY A 304 -11.65 11.79 15.91
N GLU A 305 -12.34 10.65 15.94
CA GLU A 305 -12.83 9.98 17.15
C GLU A 305 -11.73 9.17 17.88
N GLY A 306 -10.51 9.07 17.33
CA GLY A 306 -9.41 8.30 17.88
C GLY A 306 -9.61 6.76 17.79
N LYS A 307 -10.57 6.31 16.97
CA LYS A 307 -10.87 4.88 16.78
C LYS A 307 -9.89 4.18 15.87
N ILE A 308 -9.17 4.94 15.03
CA ILE A 308 -8.15 4.43 14.10
C ILE A 308 -6.82 5.06 14.48
N GLN A 309 -5.81 4.22 14.67
CA GLN A 309 -4.42 4.59 14.82
C GLN A 309 -3.67 4.28 13.52
N PHE A 310 -2.77 5.19 13.12
CA PHE A 310 -2.00 5.01 11.90
C PHE A 310 -0.54 5.38 12.12
N ARG A 311 0.36 4.58 11.58
CA ARG A 311 1.81 4.79 11.68
C ARG A 311 2.40 4.99 10.28
N GLU A 312 3.17 6.03 10.14
CA GLU A 312 4.03 6.26 8.98
C GLU A 312 5.49 5.96 9.33
N ASP A 313 6.20 5.41 8.36
CA ASP A 313 7.65 5.21 8.35
C ASP A 313 8.20 6.20 7.34
N ILE A 314 8.75 7.32 7.85
CA ILE A 314 9.15 8.45 7.03
C ILE A 314 10.66 8.39 6.82
N VAL A 315 11.07 8.37 5.55
CA VAL A 315 12.47 8.44 5.10
C VAL A 315 12.70 9.82 4.50
N ASP A 316 13.69 10.55 5.00
CA ASP A 316 14.04 11.87 4.47
C ASP A 316 14.90 11.75 3.21
N GLY A 317 14.60 12.59 2.20
CA GLY A 317 15.36 12.76 0.97
C GLY A 317 14.99 11.78 -0.14
N LEU A 318 14.73 12.33 -1.34
CA LEU A 318 14.38 11.55 -2.54
C LEU A 318 15.48 10.54 -2.90
N GLU A 319 16.75 10.86 -2.65
CA GLU A 319 17.94 10.02 -2.90
C GLU A 319 17.89 8.67 -2.17
N ASN A 320 17.10 8.58 -1.10
CA ASN A 320 16.92 7.36 -0.31
C ASN A 320 15.76 6.47 -0.79
N ALA A 321 14.97 6.91 -1.79
CA ALA A 321 13.77 6.22 -2.24
C ALA A 321 14.04 4.79 -2.72
N VAL A 322 15.13 4.54 -3.45
CA VAL A 322 15.47 3.19 -3.96
C VAL A 322 15.72 2.21 -2.82
N GLU A 323 16.55 2.60 -1.84
CA GLU A 323 16.84 1.71 -0.70
C GLU A 323 15.63 1.52 0.21
N ALA A 324 14.82 2.57 0.41
CA ALA A 324 13.56 2.49 1.14
C ALA A 324 12.59 1.51 0.45
N PHE A 325 12.48 1.59 -0.88
CA PHE A 325 11.63 0.67 -1.66
C PHE A 325 12.10 -0.78 -1.58
N ARG A 326 13.40 -1.04 -1.66
CA ARG A 326 13.99 -2.37 -1.42
C ARG A 326 13.67 -2.88 -0.01
N GLY A 327 13.73 -1.97 0.96
CA GLY A 327 13.32 -2.24 2.34
C GLY A 327 11.85 -2.64 2.43
N LEU A 328 10.95 -1.95 1.73
CA LEU A 328 9.52 -2.27 1.65
C LEU A 328 9.30 -3.67 1.08
N LEU A 329 9.93 -3.98 -0.06
CA LEU A 329 9.79 -5.29 -0.73
C LEU A 329 10.35 -6.45 0.11
N SER A 330 11.22 -6.18 1.08
CA SER A 330 11.75 -7.15 2.05
C SER A 330 11.10 -7.07 3.44
N GLY A 331 10.05 -6.27 3.58
CA GLY A 331 9.28 -6.15 4.83
C GLY A 331 10.05 -5.48 5.98
N LYS A 332 11.00 -4.58 5.69
CA LYS A 332 11.74 -3.83 6.72
C LYS A 332 10.97 -2.63 7.26
N ASN A 333 10.09 -2.02 6.47
CA ASN A 333 9.29 -0.87 6.86
C ASN A 333 8.38 -1.17 8.06
N PHE A 334 8.06 -0.15 8.84
CA PHE A 334 7.15 -0.27 9.98
C PHE A 334 6.00 0.74 9.86
N GLY A 335 4.88 0.34 9.29
CA GLY A 335 3.76 1.20 8.93
C GLY A 335 3.75 1.55 7.44
N LYS A 336 3.11 2.66 7.09
CA LYS A 336 3.10 3.20 5.72
C LYS A 336 4.44 3.86 5.43
N LEU A 337 5.12 3.38 4.39
CA LEU A 337 6.40 3.96 3.98
C LEU A 337 6.18 5.19 3.10
N ILE A 338 6.77 6.30 3.52
CA ILE A 338 6.72 7.62 2.86
C ILE A 338 8.14 8.16 2.72
N VAL A 339 8.46 8.74 1.58
CA VAL A 339 9.66 9.56 1.42
C VAL A 339 9.27 11.03 1.56
N LYS A 340 9.88 11.74 2.50
CA LYS A 340 9.79 13.20 2.61
C LYS A 340 10.80 13.80 1.64
N VAL A 341 10.31 14.39 0.54
CA VAL A 341 11.13 14.91 -0.55
C VAL A 341 11.53 16.37 -0.28
N ALA A 342 10.56 17.17 0.12
CA ALA A 342 10.76 18.56 0.53
C ALA A 342 9.90 18.89 1.76
N GLY A 343 10.28 19.93 2.51
CA GLY A 343 9.55 20.36 3.68
C GLY A 343 9.86 21.81 4.02
#